data_3b12d5b70263ccec1f23df7e315ebfe0
#
_entry.id   3b12d5b70263ccec1f23df7e315ebfe0
#
_cell.length_a   1.000
_cell.length_b   1.000
_cell.length_c   1.000
_cell.angle_alpha   90.00
_cell.angle_beta   90.00
_cell.angle_gamma   90.00
#
_symmetry.space_group_name_H-M   'P 1'
#
loop_
_entity.id
_entity.type
_entity.pdbx_description
1 polymer ?
#
loop_
_entity_poly.entity_id
_entity_poly.type
_entity_poly.pdbx_seq_one_letter_code
_entity_poly.pdbx_strand_id
1 'polypeptide(L)'
;AVMDGGEGLYVTQVAAPGPVQVTDWTGQRFPLHTIAAGQAFMGSWTDERVTAYAADGLAEYTEHTVTTLVGLRQRVGEVRRRGVAWTIGEFSEEISGVAAPVCDADGEAVASVSIYGPGWRFPGDADTTEIERLVLETADRVGALLGD
;
A
#
# COMPACT_ATOMS: atom_id res chain seq x y z
N ALA A 1 -2.19 3.89 -7.12
CA ALA A 1 -2.29 5.11 -6.32
C ALA A 1 -1.04 5.97 -6.50
N VAL A 2 -1.13 7.25 -6.17
CA VAL A 2 -0.01 8.21 -6.16
C VAL A 2 0.03 8.94 -4.83
N MET A 3 1.15 9.60 -4.52
CA MET A 3 1.22 10.53 -3.38
C MET A 3 0.77 11.92 -3.82
N ASP A 4 0.00 12.58 -2.95
CA ASP A 4 -0.44 13.95 -3.15
C ASP A 4 -0.55 14.67 -1.80
N GLY A 5 0.33 15.66 -1.58
CA GLY A 5 0.33 16.49 -0.37
C GLY A 5 0.55 15.73 0.95
N GLY A 6 1.29 14.61 0.94
CA GLY A 6 1.56 13.79 2.14
C GLY A 6 0.52 12.70 2.40
N GLU A 7 -0.51 12.61 1.57
CA GLU A 7 -1.52 11.54 1.57
C GLU A 7 -1.39 10.69 0.30
N GLY A 8 -2.01 9.52 0.30
CA GLY A 8 -2.21 8.74 -0.90
C GLY A 8 -3.50 9.15 -1.61
N LEU A 9 -3.50 9.01 -2.92
CA LEU A 9 -4.66 9.26 -3.78
C LEU A 9 -4.84 8.07 -4.73
N TYR A 10 -6.00 7.45 -4.71
CA TYR A 10 -6.36 6.45 -5.72
C TYR A 10 -6.73 7.13 -7.04
N VAL A 11 -5.96 6.88 -8.08
CA VAL A 11 -6.17 7.50 -9.41
C VAL A 11 -7.03 6.64 -10.33
N THR A 12 -7.01 5.32 -10.14
CA THR A 12 -7.85 4.38 -10.91
C THR A 12 -8.01 3.08 -10.17
N GLN A 13 -9.09 2.38 -10.44
CA GLN A 13 -9.42 1.08 -9.89
C GLN A 13 -10.09 0.23 -10.96
N VAL A 14 -9.78 -1.05 -10.97
CA VAL A 14 -10.47 -2.05 -11.78
C VAL A 14 -11.10 -3.07 -10.85
N ALA A 15 -12.43 -3.17 -10.90
CA ALA A 15 -13.17 -4.14 -10.10
C ALA A 15 -13.07 -5.54 -10.74
N ALA A 16 -12.83 -6.55 -9.92
CA ALA A 16 -12.96 -7.93 -10.35
C ALA A 16 -14.44 -8.26 -10.67
N PRO A 17 -14.71 -9.06 -11.69
CA PRO A 17 -16.07 -9.49 -11.96
C PRO A 17 -16.59 -10.37 -10.81
N GLY A 18 -17.82 -10.16 -10.39
CA GLY A 18 -18.44 -10.95 -9.32
C GLY A 18 -19.56 -10.21 -8.58
N PRO A 19 -20.33 -10.95 -7.76
CA PRO A 19 -21.44 -10.37 -7.00
C PRO A 19 -20.99 -9.56 -5.77
N VAL A 20 -19.76 -9.78 -5.29
CA VAL A 20 -19.19 -9.05 -4.15
C VAL A 20 -18.09 -8.13 -4.68
N GLN A 21 -18.30 -6.84 -4.52
CA GLN A 21 -17.35 -5.83 -4.94
C GLN A 21 -17.00 -4.90 -3.78
N VAL A 22 -15.75 -4.45 -3.75
CA VAL A 22 -15.32 -3.39 -2.85
C VAL A 22 -15.70 -2.05 -3.46
N THR A 23 -16.01 -1.07 -2.62
CA THR A 23 -16.30 0.30 -3.04
C THR A 23 -15.20 0.84 -3.97
N ASP A 24 -15.59 1.56 -5.00
CA ASP A 24 -14.63 2.26 -5.86
C ASP A 24 -14.05 3.47 -5.11
N TRP A 25 -12.75 3.40 -4.85
CA TRP A 25 -11.99 4.42 -4.13
C TRP A 25 -11.34 5.46 -5.05
N THR A 26 -11.58 5.40 -6.36
CA THR A 26 -11.01 6.37 -7.32
C THR A 26 -11.33 7.80 -6.90
N GLY A 27 -10.30 8.64 -6.81
CA GLY A 27 -10.42 10.02 -6.35
C GLY A 27 -10.40 10.20 -4.82
N GLN A 28 -10.39 9.11 -4.05
CA GLN A 28 -10.35 9.17 -2.59
C GLN A 28 -8.90 9.29 -2.10
N ARG A 29 -8.71 10.08 -1.02
CA ARG A 29 -7.44 10.22 -0.31
C ARG A 29 -7.41 9.31 0.91
N PHE A 30 -6.22 8.92 1.30
CA PHE A 30 -6.01 8.07 2.46
C PHE A 30 -4.70 8.40 3.18
N PRO A 31 -4.65 8.23 4.51
CA PRO A 31 -3.39 8.31 5.26
C PRO A 31 -2.46 7.16 4.88
N LEU A 32 -1.20 7.48 4.58
CA LEU A 32 -0.25 6.50 4.03
C LEU A 32 0.02 5.30 4.94
N HIS A 33 -0.05 5.47 6.26
CA HIS A 33 0.25 4.40 7.22
C HIS A 33 -0.85 3.35 7.37
N THR A 34 -2.04 3.60 6.85
CA THR A 34 -3.23 2.78 7.09
C THR A 34 -3.52 1.75 6.00
N ILE A 35 -2.95 1.92 4.83
CA ILE A 35 -3.27 1.12 3.63
C ILE A 35 -1.99 0.62 2.98
N ALA A 36 -2.01 -0.60 2.44
CA ALA A 36 -0.88 -1.21 1.76
C ALA A 36 -0.29 -0.30 0.67
N ALA A 37 -1.14 0.33 -0.14
CA ALA A 37 -0.71 1.27 -1.18
C ALA A 37 0.12 2.44 -0.63
N GLY A 38 -0.23 2.94 0.57
CA GLY A 38 0.51 4.00 1.25
C GLY A 38 1.81 3.50 1.87
N GLN A 39 1.79 2.37 2.55
CA GLN A 39 2.99 1.77 3.14
C GLN A 39 4.03 1.38 2.08
N ALA A 40 3.58 0.99 0.87
CA ALA A 40 4.48 0.68 -0.24
C ALA A 40 5.36 1.87 -0.63
N PHE A 41 4.86 3.11 -0.63
CA PHE A 41 5.67 4.30 -0.88
C PHE A 41 6.82 4.45 0.11
N MET A 42 6.57 4.13 1.38
CA MET A 42 7.55 4.34 2.47
C MET A 42 8.78 3.42 2.36
N GLY A 43 8.71 2.37 1.54
CA GLY A 43 9.86 1.49 1.28
C GLY A 43 11.06 2.22 0.68
N SER A 44 10.82 3.25 -0.16
CA SER A 44 11.86 4.08 -0.77
C SER A 44 12.30 5.27 0.10
N TRP A 45 11.61 5.55 1.21
CA TRP A 45 11.91 6.68 2.07
C TRP A 45 13.14 6.46 2.93
N THR A 46 13.82 7.56 3.29
CA THR A 46 14.82 7.55 4.35
C THR A 46 14.17 7.38 5.73
N ASP A 47 14.94 6.94 6.72
CA ASP A 47 14.42 6.78 8.09
C ASP A 47 14.02 8.13 8.70
N GLU A 48 14.69 9.22 8.32
CA GLU A 48 14.34 10.59 8.70
C GLU A 48 12.97 10.98 8.16
N ARG A 49 12.66 10.64 6.90
CA ARG A 49 11.35 10.92 6.29
C ARG A 49 10.23 10.11 6.96
N VAL A 50 10.48 8.85 7.28
CA VAL A 50 9.53 8.01 8.04
C VAL A 50 9.27 8.63 9.43
N THR A 51 10.33 9.06 10.11
CA THR A 51 10.23 9.72 11.42
C THR A 51 9.43 11.02 11.33
N ALA A 52 9.71 11.86 10.33
CA ALA A 52 8.98 13.11 10.10
C ALA A 52 7.49 12.87 9.82
N TYR A 53 7.15 11.85 9.06
CA TYR A 53 5.75 11.47 8.81
C TYR A 53 5.00 11.11 10.10
N ALA A 54 5.66 10.40 11.01
CA ALA A 54 5.06 9.98 12.28
C ALA A 54 5.10 11.05 13.38
N ALA A 55 5.76 12.20 13.16
CA ALA A 55 6.03 13.21 14.19
C ALA A 55 4.76 13.83 14.79
N ASP A 56 3.73 14.04 13.96
CA ASP A 56 2.44 14.60 14.39
C ASP A 56 1.45 13.53 14.89
N GLY A 57 1.91 12.29 15.04
CA GLY A 57 1.10 11.15 15.42
C GLY A 57 0.56 10.38 14.23
N LEU A 58 0.20 9.13 14.48
CA LEU A 58 -0.41 8.22 13.52
C LEU A 58 -1.84 7.94 13.98
N ALA A 59 -2.82 8.48 13.28
CA ALA A 59 -4.22 8.33 13.64
C ALA A 59 -4.64 6.84 13.60
N GLU A 60 -5.35 6.41 14.64
CA GLU A 60 -5.93 5.09 14.74
C GLU A 60 -7.28 5.04 14.02
N TYR A 61 -7.47 4.06 13.16
CA TYR A 61 -8.70 3.79 12.43
C TYR A 61 -9.36 2.50 12.88
N THR A 62 -8.55 1.50 13.23
CA THR A 62 -8.97 0.22 13.82
C THR A 62 -7.95 -0.18 14.88
N GLU A 63 -8.24 -1.22 15.65
CA GLU A 63 -7.27 -1.79 16.61
C GLU A 63 -6.00 -2.36 15.92
N HIS A 64 -6.04 -2.58 14.61
CA HIS A 64 -4.91 -3.09 13.81
C HIS A 64 -4.06 -2.00 13.18
N THR A 65 -4.49 -0.74 13.25
CA THR A 65 -3.73 0.40 12.70
C THR A 65 -2.37 0.52 13.37
N VAL A 66 -1.31 0.70 12.58
CA VAL A 66 0.01 1.07 13.11
C VAL A 66 -0.03 2.49 13.64
N THR A 67 0.19 2.67 14.95
CA THR A 67 0.07 3.96 15.64
C THR A 67 1.37 4.43 16.28
N THR A 68 2.46 3.69 16.13
CA THR A 68 3.76 4.04 16.71
C THR A 68 4.85 4.10 15.65
N LEU A 69 5.87 4.95 15.86
CA LEU A 69 7.03 5.02 14.98
C LEU A 69 7.78 3.69 14.91
N VAL A 70 7.88 2.96 16.01
CA VAL A 70 8.52 1.62 16.03
C VAL A 70 7.76 0.65 15.13
N GLY A 71 6.44 0.59 15.24
CA GLY A 71 5.60 -0.24 14.39
C GLY A 71 5.69 0.17 12.92
N LEU A 72 5.67 1.48 12.62
CA LEU A 72 5.81 1.97 11.25
C LEU A 72 7.17 1.60 10.65
N ARG A 73 8.26 1.72 11.40
CA ARG A 73 9.60 1.31 10.95
C ARG A 73 9.69 -0.20 10.67
N GLN A 74 9.01 -1.02 11.45
CA GLN A 74 8.93 -2.46 11.19
C GLN A 74 8.22 -2.73 9.85
N ARG A 75 7.09 -2.07 9.59
CA ARG A 75 6.37 -2.18 8.30
C ARG A 75 7.23 -1.73 7.13
N VAL A 76 7.88 -0.58 7.24
CA VAL A 76 8.80 -0.08 6.21
C VAL A 76 9.96 -1.06 5.97
N GLY A 77 10.52 -1.64 7.03
CA GLY A 77 11.55 -2.67 6.93
C GLY A 77 11.06 -3.92 6.18
N GLU A 78 9.82 -4.34 6.38
CA GLU A 78 9.21 -5.44 5.62
C GLU A 78 9.07 -5.11 4.13
N VAL A 79 8.59 -3.91 3.81
CA VAL A 79 8.49 -3.45 2.42
C VAL A 79 9.85 -3.45 1.73
N ARG A 80 10.90 -2.97 2.41
CA ARG A 80 12.28 -2.96 1.88
C ARG A 80 12.82 -4.36 1.61
N ARG A 81 12.48 -5.34 2.46
CA ARG A 81 12.93 -6.73 2.31
C ARG A 81 12.13 -7.52 1.26
N ARG A 82 10.82 -7.33 1.24
CA ARG A 82 9.89 -8.15 0.43
C ARG A 82 9.47 -7.47 -0.87
N GLY A 83 9.63 -6.16 -0.97
CA GLY A 83 9.14 -5.35 -2.09
C GLY A 83 7.63 -5.08 -2.05
N VAL A 84 6.90 -5.62 -1.08
CA VAL A 84 5.45 -5.45 -0.94
C VAL A 84 5.08 -5.05 0.48
N ALA A 85 3.96 -4.35 0.60
CA ALA A 85 3.28 -4.08 1.86
C ALA A 85 1.98 -4.89 1.93
N TRP A 86 1.68 -5.45 3.10
CA TRP A 86 0.40 -6.05 3.45
C TRP A 86 -0.28 -5.25 4.56
N THR A 87 -1.56 -5.01 4.42
CA THR A 87 -2.41 -4.48 5.50
C THR A 87 -3.64 -5.37 5.67
N ILE A 88 -3.91 -5.76 6.91
CA ILE A 88 -5.03 -6.61 7.28
C ILE A 88 -5.89 -5.84 8.26
N GLY A 89 -7.00 -5.25 7.77
CA GLY A 89 -7.95 -4.53 8.60
C GLY A 89 -7.40 -3.26 9.26
N GLU A 90 -6.37 -2.62 8.71
CA GLU A 90 -5.68 -1.50 9.36
C GLU A 90 -6.36 -0.14 9.13
N PHE A 91 -7.08 0.02 8.03
CA PHE A 91 -7.91 1.21 7.74
C PHE A 91 -9.39 0.96 8.08
N SER A 92 -9.88 -0.19 7.70
CA SER A 92 -11.20 -0.73 8.03
C SER A 92 -11.05 -2.21 8.27
N GLU A 93 -11.69 -2.75 9.29
CA GLU A 93 -11.63 -4.18 9.61
C GLU A 93 -12.14 -5.06 8.46
N GLU A 94 -12.96 -4.47 7.59
CA GLU A 94 -13.57 -5.15 6.45
C GLU A 94 -12.66 -5.23 5.22
N ILE A 95 -11.50 -4.56 5.22
CA ILE A 95 -10.63 -4.43 4.05
C ILE A 95 -9.22 -4.90 4.35
N SER A 96 -8.69 -5.76 3.48
CA SER A 96 -7.29 -6.17 3.47
C SER A 96 -6.70 -5.94 2.08
N GLY A 97 -5.40 -5.69 2.02
CA GLY A 97 -4.74 -5.40 0.77
C GLY A 97 -3.24 -5.70 0.76
N VAL A 98 -2.70 -5.77 -0.44
CA VAL A 98 -1.28 -5.87 -0.73
C VAL A 98 -0.91 -4.88 -1.81
N ALA A 99 0.26 -4.27 -1.72
CA ALA A 99 0.73 -3.30 -2.70
C ALA A 99 2.24 -3.41 -2.92
N ALA A 100 2.66 -3.08 -4.14
CA ALA A 100 4.07 -2.87 -4.48
C ALA A 100 4.29 -1.42 -4.96
N PRO A 101 5.44 -0.81 -4.63
CA PRO A 101 5.79 0.50 -5.17
C PRO A 101 6.13 0.41 -6.65
N VAL A 102 5.73 1.41 -7.40
CA VAL A 102 6.21 1.69 -8.75
C VAL A 102 7.31 2.73 -8.62
N CYS A 103 8.54 2.32 -8.88
CA CYS A 103 9.70 3.19 -8.74
C CYS A 103 10.12 3.80 -10.08
N ASP A 104 10.65 5.01 -10.01
CA ASP A 104 11.34 5.66 -11.12
C ASP A 104 12.78 5.15 -11.28
N ALA A 105 13.54 5.75 -12.19
CA ALA A 105 14.93 5.39 -12.46
C ALA A 105 15.89 5.66 -11.28
N ASP A 106 15.51 6.55 -10.36
CA ASP A 106 16.28 6.87 -9.16
C ASP A 106 15.92 5.96 -7.97
N GLY A 107 14.93 5.07 -8.14
CA GLY A 107 14.45 4.16 -7.11
C GLY A 107 13.43 4.78 -6.14
N GLU A 108 12.95 6.00 -6.43
CA GLU A 108 11.88 6.62 -5.65
C GLU A 108 10.51 6.07 -6.06
N ALA A 109 9.69 5.73 -5.09
CA ALA A 109 8.32 5.29 -5.34
C ALA A 109 7.44 6.47 -5.76
N VAL A 110 7.07 6.51 -7.04
CA VAL A 110 6.22 7.56 -7.65
C VAL A 110 4.76 7.16 -7.74
N ALA A 111 4.48 5.86 -7.72
CA ALA A 111 3.14 5.31 -7.68
C ALA A 111 3.13 3.99 -6.89
N SER A 112 1.97 3.40 -6.71
CA SER A 112 1.83 2.04 -6.21
C SER A 112 0.73 1.28 -6.94
N VAL A 113 0.95 -0.01 -7.13
CA VAL A 113 -0.05 -0.97 -7.61
C VAL A 113 -0.51 -1.80 -6.42
N SER A 114 -1.82 -1.95 -6.27
CA SER A 114 -2.38 -2.69 -5.15
C SER A 114 -3.53 -3.60 -5.57
N ILE A 115 -3.69 -4.69 -4.83
CA ILE A 115 -4.88 -5.54 -4.83
C ILE A 115 -5.48 -5.46 -3.45
N TYR A 116 -6.76 -5.27 -3.35
CA TYR A 116 -7.48 -5.30 -2.08
C TYR A 116 -8.85 -5.94 -2.22
N GLY A 117 -9.35 -6.43 -1.12
CA GLY A 117 -10.63 -7.11 -1.06
C GLY A 117 -11.20 -7.16 0.33
N PRO A 118 -12.42 -7.75 0.47
CA PRO A 118 -13.04 -7.94 1.77
C PRO A 118 -12.15 -8.79 2.69
N GLY A 119 -11.88 -8.30 3.92
CA GLY A 119 -10.98 -8.96 4.86
C GLY A 119 -11.36 -10.39 5.21
N TRP A 120 -12.64 -10.73 5.14
CA TRP A 120 -13.14 -12.09 5.36
C TRP A 120 -12.88 -13.05 4.19
N ARG A 121 -12.47 -12.53 3.03
CA ARG A 121 -12.23 -13.30 1.81
C ARG A 121 -10.83 -13.12 1.23
N PHE A 122 -10.19 -11.97 1.45
CA PHE A 122 -8.88 -11.66 0.86
C PHE A 122 -7.81 -11.52 1.96
N PRO A 123 -6.66 -12.18 1.88
CA PRO A 123 -6.27 -13.14 0.83
C PRO A 123 -6.98 -14.50 0.93
N GLY A 124 -7.65 -14.82 2.07
CA GLY A 124 -8.30 -16.11 2.30
C GLY A 124 -7.31 -17.26 2.17
N ASP A 125 -7.72 -18.30 1.43
CA ASP A 125 -6.88 -19.46 1.15
C ASP A 125 -5.99 -19.28 -0.10
N ALA A 126 -5.94 -18.08 -0.68
CA ALA A 126 -5.11 -17.79 -1.84
C ALA A 126 -3.62 -17.90 -1.52
N ASP A 127 -2.82 -18.31 -2.49
CA ASP A 127 -1.36 -18.31 -2.38
C ASP A 127 -0.83 -16.88 -2.36
N THR A 128 -0.45 -16.42 -1.16
CA THR A 128 0.07 -15.06 -0.97
C THR A 128 1.37 -14.83 -1.73
N THR A 129 2.19 -15.86 -1.94
CA THR A 129 3.43 -15.76 -2.72
C THR A 129 3.12 -15.45 -4.19
N GLU A 130 2.12 -16.09 -4.75
CA GLU A 130 1.68 -15.81 -6.13
C GLU A 130 1.06 -14.43 -6.26
N ILE A 131 0.26 -14.00 -5.28
CA ILE A 131 -0.30 -12.65 -5.25
C ILE A 131 0.81 -11.59 -5.21
N GLU A 132 1.79 -11.75 -4.33
CA GLU A 132 2.95 -10.85 -4.24
C GLU A 132 3.73 -10.79 -5.55
N ARG A 133 4.00 -11.94 -6.17
CA ARG A 133 4.68 -12.01 -7.47
C ARG A 133 3.95 -11.21 -8.54
N LEU A 134 2.63 -11.38 -8.65
CA LEU A 134 1.82 -10.66 -9.64
C LEU A 134 1.80 -9.15 -9.41
N VAL A 135 1.72 -8.71 -8.17
CA VAL A 135 1.72 -7.28 -7.81
C VAL A 135 3.09 -6.66 -8.12
N LEU A 136 4.19 -7.35 -7.76
CA LEU A 136 5.56 -6.93 -8.05
C LEU A 136 5.81 -6.81 -9.55
N GLU A 137 5.51 -7.87 -10.33
CA GLU A 137 5.70 -7.86 -11.78
C GLU A 137 4.87 -6.75 -12.47
N THR A 138 3.67 -6.50 -11.95
CA THR A 138 2.83 -5.43 -12.49
C THR A 138 3.43 -4.05 -12.17
N ALA A 139 3.91 -3.84 -10.95
CA ALA A 139 4.57 -2.60 -10.56
C ALA A 139 5.84 -2.33 -11.39
N ASP A 140 6.66 -3.35 -11.59
CA ASP A 140 7.88 -3.26 -12.43
C ASP A 140 7.54 -2.90 -13.88
N ARG A 141 6.50 -3.52 -14.45
CA ARG A 141 6.06 -3.21 -15.81
C ARG A 141 5.55 -1.78 -15.95
N VAL A 142 4.81 -1.28 -14.95
CA VAL A 142 4.35 0.11 -14.95
C VAL A 142 5.55 1.06 -14.81
N GLY A 143 6.50 0.77 -13.92
CA GLY A 143 7.72 1.54 -13.74
C GLY A 143 8.55 1.66 -15.02
N ALA A 144 8.69 0.56 -15.76
CA ALA A 144 9.40 0.55 -17.04
C ALA A 144 8.76 1.48 -18.08
N LEU A 145 7.44 1.66 -18.04
CA LEU A 145 6.73 2.57 -18.96
C LEU A 145 6.88 4.05 -18.58
N LEU A 146 7.24 4.35 -17.33
CA LEU A 146 7.45 5.72 -16.86
C LEU A 146 8.86 6.24 -17.16
N GLY A 147 9.80 5.35 -17.46
CA GLY A 147 11.20 5.67 -17.75
C GLY A 147 11.51 5.95 -19.22
N ASP A 148 10.51 5.83 -20.09
CA ASP A 148 10.56 6.21 -21.51
C ASP A 148 9.98 7.63 -21.68
#